data_2cb924c3ef4957f34915eaae1e1bb510
#
_entry.id   2cb924c3ef4957f34915eaae1e1bb510
#
_cell.length_a   1.000
_cell.length_b   1.000
_cell.length_c   1.000
_cell.angle_alpha   90.00
_cell.angle_beta   90.00
_cell.angle_gamma   90.00
#
_symmetry.space_group_name_H-M   'P 1'
#
loop_
_entity.id
_entity.type
_entity.pdbx_description
1 polymer ?
#
loop_
_entity_poly.entity_id
_entity_poly.type
_entity_poly.pdbx_seq_one_letter_code
_entity_poly.pdbx_strand_id
1 'polypeptide(L)'
;ISLVAYSRHSFIMPLFLVTVVLLSSCIPPSYIDNQKRDRYRITEEEIKSVPQADTAWDVLEYLRPNLLTRDRRRHVGFTGGMDALVFINGARAGYKDRLRTIPAMDIIEIKYLDSIEAGGKYGFTSGGGVFLVIVE
;
A
#
# COMPACT_ATOMS: atom_id res chain seq x y z
N ILE A 1 35.24 -64.89 33.14
CA ILE A 1 35.93 -64.06 32.17
C ILE A 1 34.90 -63.20 31.49
N SER A 2 34.74 -62.02 31.98
CA SER A 2 33.92 -60.94 31.50
C SER A 2 34.63 -60.24 30.35
N LEU A 3 33.88 -59.66 29.43
CA LEU A 3 34.19 -58.32 28.94
C LEU A 3 33.27 -57.89 27.84
N VAL A 4 32.60 -56.80 28.15
CA VAL A 4 32.44 -55.60 27.36
C VAL A 4 31.33 -55.62 26.35
N ALA A 5 30.14 -55.30 26.84
CA ALA A 5 29.13 -54.61 26.07
C ALA A 5 29.27 -53.07 26.35
N TYR A 6 30.28 -52.41 25.81
CA TYR A 6 30.38 -50.97 25.85
C TYR A 6 29.61 -50.36 24.67
N SER A 7 28.40 -49.99 25.02
CA SER A 7 27.70 -48.80 24.57
C SER A 7 28.01 -48.27 23.18
N ARG A 8 27.27 -48.76 22.20
CA ARG A 8 27.14 -48.14 20.87
C ARG A 8 26.09 -46.97 20.82
N HIS A 9 25.45 -46.67 21.96
CA HIS A 9 24.40 -45.66 22.01
C HIS A 9 24.89 -44.24 22.32
N SER A 10 26.14 -44.06 22.66
CA SER A 10 26.67 -42.74 23.11
C SER A 10 27.03 -41.80 21.95
N PHE A 11 27.16 -42.31 20.70
CA PHE A 11 27.54 -41.47 19.56
C PHE A 11 26.34 -41.01 18.71
N ILE A 12 25.19 -41.59 18.86
CA ILE A 12 24.00 -41.26 18.06
C ILE A 12 23.28 -40.03 18.63
N MET A 13 23.34 -39.83 19.95
CA MET A 13 22.67 -38.70 20.61
C MET A 13 23.22 -37.30 20.23
N PRO A 14 24.54 -37.08 20.15
CA PRO A 14 25.05 -35.79 19.74
C PRO A 14 24.78 -35.47 18.26
N LEU A 15 24.73 -36.50 17.40
CA LEU A 15 24.44 -36.32 15.98
C LEU A 15 22.97 -35.88 15.73
N PHE A 16 22.04 -36.38 16.53
CA PHE A 16 20.61 -36.05 16.44
C PHE A 16 20.37 -34.57 16.93
N LEU A 17 21.11 -34.12 17.92
CA LEU A 17 20.99 -32.78 18.48
C LEU A 17 21.54 -31.73 17.50
N VAL A 18 22.60 -32.05 16.75
CA VAL A 18 23.15 -31.16 15.71
C VAL A 18 22.24 -31.03 14.52
N THR A 19 21.56 -32.11 14.11
CA THR A 19 20.61 -32.08 12.99
C THR A 19 19.34 -31.26 13.29
N VAL A 20 18.86 -31.27 14.54
CA VAL A 20 17.70 -30.46 14.96
C VAL A 20 18.01 -28.97 14.97
N VAL A 21 19.23 -28.58 15.36
CA VAL A 21 19.64 -27.15 15.36
C VAL A 21 19.78 -26.58 13.95
N LEU A 22 20.16 -27.39 12.96
CA LEU A 22 20.32 -26.95 11.57
C LEU A 22 18.98 -26.75 10.83
N LEU A 23 17.87 -27.30 11.32
CA LEU A 23 16.54 -27.13 10.73
C LEU A 23 15.81 -25.86 11.21
N SER A 24 16.35 -25.16 12.22
CA SER A 24 15.71 -23.97 12.80
C SER A 24 16.03 -22.65 12.09
N SER A 25 16.85 -22.65 11.03
CA SER A 25 17.38 -21.40 10.44
C SER A 25 16.75 -21.03 9.10
N CYS A 26 15.60 -21.56 8.74
CA CYS A 26 14.93 -21.17 7.51
C CYS A 26 13.60 -20.48 7.79
N ILE A 27 13.67 -19.32 8.48
CA ILE A 27 12.59 -18.32 8.39
C ILE A 27 13.04 -17.37 7.29
N PRO A 28 12.40 -17.37 6.10
CA PRO A 28 12.72 -16.41 5.06
C PRO A 28 12.37 -15.00 5.56
N PRO A 29 13.27 -14.01 5.46
CA PRO A 29 13.00 -12.64 5.88
C PRO A 29 11.91 -11.93 5.04
N SER A 30 11.34 -12.60 4.06
CA SER A 30 10.33 -12.05 3.15
C SER A 30 8.88 -12.12 3.66
N TYR A 31 8.62 -12.65 4.87
CA TYR A 31 7.26 -12.75 5.40
C TYR A 31 6.77 -11.49 6.14
N ILE A 32 7.64 -10.51 6.40
CA ILE A 32 7.29 -9.33 7.20
C ILE A 32 6.79 -8.15 6.34
N ASP A 33 6.92 -8.17 5.01
CA ASP A 33 6.59 -7.02 4.16
C ASP A 33 5.42 -7.23 3.19
N ASN A 34 4.50 -8.14 3.49
CA ASN A 34 3.17 -8.13 2.88
C ASN A 34 2.17 -7.42 3.79
N GLN A 35 2.54 -6.28 4.34
CA GLN A 35 1.58 -5.29 4.76
C GLN A 35 0.86 -4.90 3.47
N LYS A 36 -0.33 -5.47 3.28
CA LYS A 36 -1.28 -5.26 2.19
C LYS A 36 -1.27 -3.78 1.85
N ARG A 37 -0.50 -3.41 0.81
CA ARG A 37 -0.46 -2.03 0.31
C ARG A 37 -1.90 -1.67 0.04
N ASP A 38 -2.44 -0.76 0.83
CA ASP A 38 -3.82 -0.34 0.66
C ASP A 38 -3.92 0.30 -0.73
N ARG A 39 -4.72 -0.32 -1.60
CA ARG A 39 -4.87 0.13 -3.00
C ARG A 39 -5.34 1.57 -3.11
N TYR A 40 -5.93 2.07 -2.04
CA TYR A 40 -6.57 3.38 -1.98
C TYR A 40 -5.81 4.38 -1.12
N ARG A 41 -4.71 3.97 -0.52
CA ARG A 41 -3.90 4.79 0.36
C ARG A 41 -2.45 4.80 -0.09
N ILE A 42 -1.85 5.98 -0.09
CA ILE A 42 -0.42 6.20 -0.33
C ILE A 42 0.13 6.89 0.89
N THR A 43 1.14 6.31 1.52
CA THR A 43 1.79 6.84 2.70
C THR A 43 2.97 7.72 2.33
N GLU A 44 3.43 8.54 3.27
CA GLU A 44 4.62 9.38 3.11
C GLU A 44 5.86 8.57 2.69
N GLU A 45 6.02 7.35 3.23
CA GLU A 45 7.14 6.46 2.88
C GLU A 45 7.09 6.01 1.42
N GLU A 46 5.87 5.70 0.91
CA GLU A 46 5.68 5.38 -0.50
C GLU A 46 5.94 6.60 -1.40
N ILE A 47 5.56 7.81 -0.96
CA ILE A 47 5.84 9.06 -1.69
C ILE A 47 7.34 9.29 -1.79
N LYS A 48 8.08 9.13 -0.70
CA LYS A 48 9.54 9.25 -0.67
C LYS A 48 10.26 8.22 -1.55
N SER A 49 9.60 7.11 -1.90
CA SER A 49 10.17 6.10 -2.82
C SER A 49 10.19 6.53 -4.28
N VAL A 50 9.50 7.62 -4.64
CA VAL A 50 9.41 8.20 -5.99
C VAL A 50 9.89 9.66 -6.02
N PRO A 51 11.19 9.91 -5.78
CA PRO A 51 11.73 11.27 -5.66
C PRO A 51 11.64 12.09 -6.96
N GLN A 52 11.32 11.48 -8.07
CA GLN A 52 11.09 12.14 -9.36
C GLN A 52 9.68 12.71 -9.52
N ALA A 53 8.78 12.48 -8.58
CA ALA A 53 7.43 13.02 -8.60
C ALA A 53 7.44 14.44 -8.03
N ASP A 54 7.05 15.42 -8.82
CA ASP A 54 6.98 16.83 -8.42
C ASP A 54 5.64 17.18 -7.78
N THR A 55 4.56 16.50 -8.19
CA THR A 55 3.20 16.82 -7.76
C THR A 55 2.44 15.58 -7.24
N ALA A 56 1.32 15.82 -6.55
CA ALA A 56 0.40 14.74 -6.15
C ALA A 56 -0.09 13.91 -7.34
N TRP A 57 -0.24 14.54 -8.50
CA TRP A 57 -0.60 13.85 -9.73
C TRP A 57 0.48 12.85 -10.14
N ASP A 58 1.74 13.27 -10.14
CA ASP A 58 2.88 12.42 -10.53
C ASP A 58 3.04 11.25 -9.55
N VAL A 59 2.90 11.51 -8.25
CA VAL A 59 2.88 10.46 -7.22
C VAL A 59 1.84 9.39 -7.54
N LEU A 60 0.61 9.79 -7.87
CA LEU A 60 -0.45 8.87 -8.25
C LEU A 60 -0.16 8.15 -9.56
N GLU A 61 0.42 8.83 -10.54
CA GLU A 61 0.78 8.25 -11.85
C GLU A 61 1.84 7.15 -11.70
N TYR A 62 2.83 7.36 -10.84
CA TYR A 62 3.88 6.36 -10.58
C TYR A 62 3.42 5.21 -9.68
N LEU A 63 2.70 5.51 -8.60
CA LEU A 63 2.37 4.51 -7.58
C LEU A 63 1.01 3.83 -7.82
N ARG A 64 0.01 4.56 -8.31
CA ARG A 64 -1.37 4.10 -8.44
C ARG A 64 -2.08 4.66 -9.69
N PRO A 65 -1.58 4.43 -10.92
CA PRO A 65 -2.15 4.98 -12.15
C PRO A 65 -3.62 4.60 -12.35
N ASN A 66 -4.04 3.46 -11.79
CA ASN A 66 -5.42 3.00 -11.85
C ASN A 66 -6.42 3.95 -11.16
N LEU A 67 -5.98 4.72 -10.16
CA LEU A 67 -6.85 5.66 -9.47
C LEU A 67 -7.16 6.88 -10.35
N LEU A 68 -6.20 7.32 -11.18
CA LEU A 68 -6.39 8.42 -12.12
C LEU A 68 -7.30 8.08 -13.30
N THR A 69 -7.35 6.80 -13.68
CA THR A 69 -8.13 6.36 -14.86
C THR A 69 -9.52 5.84 -14.49
N ARG A 70 -9.83 5.72 -13.20
CA ARG A 70 -11.05 5.06 -12.72
C ARG A 70 -12.34 5.78 -13.09
N ASP A 71 -12.33 7.11 -13.21
CA ASP A 71 -13.45 7.94 -13.59
C ASP A 71 -13.99 7.62 -14.97
N ARG A 72 -13.08 7.36 -15.91
CA ARG A 72 -13.44 7.22 -17.34
C ARG A 72 -14.25 5.98 -17.66
N ARG A 73 -14.21 4.94 -16.83
CA ARG A 73 -14.79 3.63 -17.15
C ARG A 73 -16.22 3.43 -16.65
N ARG A 74 -16.72 4.26 -15.73
CA ARG A 74 -18.02 4.01 -15.08
C ARG A 74 -19.21 4.72 -15.69
N HIS A 75 -19.01 5.57 -16.71
CA HIS A 75 -20.09 6.38 -17.27
C HIS A 75 -20.39 6.08 -18.75
N VAL A 76 -20.58 4.80 -19.08
CA VAL A 76 -21.25 4.43 -20.32
C VAL A 76 -22.75 4.70 -20.11
N GLY A 77 -23.20 5.92 -20.47
CA GLY A 77 -24.60 6.30 -20.41
C GLY A 77 -24.95 7.65 -19.78
N PHE A 78 -24.02 8.26 -19.02
CA PHE A 78 -24.18 9.63 -18.52
C PHE A 78 -23.21 10.57 -19.26
N THR A 79 -23.74 11.53 -19.99
CA THR A 79 -22.99 12.51 -20.79
C THR A 79 -22.26 13.59 -19.98
N GLY A 80 -22.13 13.42 -18.67
CA GLY A 80 -21.37 14.27 -17.78
C GLY A 80 -20.54 13.39 -16.83
N GLY A 81 -19.28 13.07 -17.20
CA GLY A 81 -18.36 12.40 -16.32
C GLY A 81 -18.17 13.27 -15.06
N MET A 82 -18.58 12.77 -13.91
CA MET A 82 -18.27 13.44 -12.65
C MET A 82 -16.80 13.17 -12.34
N ASP A 83 -15.96 14.18 -12.49
CA ASP A 83 -14.55 14.12 -12.07
C ASP A 83 -14.45 13.90 -10.56
N ALA A 84 -13.41 13.17 -10.14
CA ALA A 84 -13.14 12.98 -8.74
C ALA A 84 -12.89 14.34 -8.05
N LEU A 85 -13.44 14.50 -6.85
CA LEU A 85 -13.21 15.66 -6.00
C LEU A 85 -11.87 15.54 -5.26
N VAL A 86 -11.26 16.67 -4.95
CA VAL A 86 -10.04 16.76 -4.16
C VAL A 86 -10.32 17.57 -2.90
N PHE A 87 -9.94 17.00 -1.76
CA PHE A 87 -9.93 17.66 -0.46
C PHE A 87 -8.50 17.74 0.04
N ILE A 88 -8.09 18.90 0.52
CA ILE A 88 -6.79 19.14 1.15
C ILE A 88 -7.04 19.49 2.62
N ASN A 89 -6.45 18.71 3.54
CA ASN A 89 -6.65 18.86 4.98
C ASN A 89 -8.14 18.97 5.38
N GLY A 90 -9.01 18.22 4.68
CA GLY A 90 -10.45 18.22 4.93
C GLY A 90 -11.25 19.35 4.25
N ALA A 91 -10.60 20.33 3.65
CA ALA A 91 -11.24 21.40 2.88
C ALA A 91 -11.35 21.01 1.41
N ARG A 92 -12.52 21.27 0.79
CA ARG A 92 -12.72 21.03 -0.65
C ARG A 92 -11.84 21.98 -1.47
N ALA A 93 -10.91 21.39 -2.24
CA ALA A 93 -9.99 22.14 -3.08
C ALA A 93 -10.42 22.25 -4.55
N GLY A 94 -11.31 21.37 -5.00
CA GLY A 94 -11.80 21.36 -6.38
C GLY A 94 -11.90 19.94 -6.95
N TYR A 95 -11.57 19.82 -8.23
CA TYR A 95 -11.58 18.57 -8.97
C TYR A 95 -10.18 18.01 -9.16
N LYS A 96 -10.08 16.82 -9.74
CA LYS A 96 -8.86 16.03 -9.93
C LYS A 96 -7.66 16.80 -10.47
N ASP A 97 -7.87 17.79 -11.33
CA ASP A 97 -6.79 18.64 -11.86
C ASP A 97 -6.02 19.41 -10.78
N ARG A 98 -6.63 19.65 -9.62
CA ARG A 98 -5.94 20.27 -8.48
C ARG A 98 -4.76 19.46 -7.96
N LEU A 99 -4.75 18.15 -8.17
CA LEU A 99 -3.61 17.29 -7.80
C LEU A 99 -2.30 17.74 -8.47
N ARG A 100 -2.37 18.40 -9.65
CA ARG A 100 -1.19 18.94 -10.34
C ARG A 100 -0.57 20.17 -9.68
N THR A 101 -1.28 20.78 -8.75
CA THR A 101 -0.83 22.01 -8.06
C THR A 101 -0.36 21.75 -6.63
N ILE A 102 -0.43 20.51 -6.16
CA ILE A 102 -0.01 20.11 -4.81
C ILE A 102 1.40 19.55 -4.92
N PRO A 103 2.43 20.19 -4.30
CA PRO A 103 3.79 19.68 -4.35
C PRO A 103 3.90 18.33 -3.63
N ALA A 104 4.61 17.37 -4.24
CA ALA A 104 4.77 16.03 -3.66
C ALA A 104 5.50 16.06 -2.31
N MET A 105 6.41 16.99 -2.13
CA MET A 105 7.23 17.14 -0.91
C MET A 105 6.42 17.52 0.33
N ASP A 106 5.27 18.16 0.15
CA ASP A 106 4.41 18.64 1.25
C ASP A 106 3.38 17.55 1.65
N ILE A 107 3.31 16.44 0.93
CA ILE A 107 2.26 15.43 1.11
C ILE A 107 2.67 14.41 2.16
N ILE A 108 1.83 14.26 3.19
CA ILE A 108 1.94 13.22 4.21
C ILE A 108 1.19 11.96 3.79
N GLU A 109 0.00 12.14 3.21
CA GLU A 109 -0.87 11.00 2.84
C GLU A 109 -1.80 11.38 1.69
N ILE A 110 -2.03 10.43 0.78
CA ILE A 110 -3.12 10.50 -0.21
C ILE A 110 -4.02 9.29 0.01
N LYS A 111 -5.31 9.54 0.22
CA LYS A 111 -6.33 8.48 0.30
C LYS A 111 -7.40 8.72 -0.76
N TYR A 112 -7.76 7.65 -1.49
CA TYR A 112 -8.87 7.68 -2.44
C TYR A 112 -10.09 6.97 -1.86
N LEU A 113 -11.23 7.63 -1.89
CA LEU A 113 -12.54 7.05 -1.60
C LEU A 113 -13.25 6.78 -2.92
N ASP A 114 -13.78 5.58 -3.09
CA ASP A 114 -14.56 5.28 -4.28
C ASP A 114 -15.93 6.00 -4.26
N SER A 115 -16.66 5.94 -5.39
CA SER A 115 -17.93 6.66 -5.52
C SER A 115 -19.00 6.24 -4.51
N ILE A 116 -18.94 5.01 -3.98
CA ILE A 116 -19.92 4.52 -3.00
C ILE A 116 -19.58 5.10 -1.62
N GLU A 117 -18.33 4.97 -1.19
CA GLU A 117 -17.85 5.50 0.08
C GLU A 117 -17.92 7.03 0.11
N ALA A 118 -17.49 7.66 -1.00
CA ALA A 118 -17.53 9.10 -1.16
C ALA A 118 -18.97 9.66 -1.16
N GLY A 119 -19.91 8.97 -1.84
CA GLY A 119 -21.31 9.35 -1.88
C GLY A 119 -21.97 9.36 -0.50
N GLY A 120 -21.66 8.38 0.32
CA GLY A 120 -22.13 8.31 1.71
C GLY A 120 -21.61 9.42 2.60
N LYS A 121 -20.38 9.90 2.36
CA LYS A 121 -19.70 10.88 3.22
C LYS A 121 -19.78 12.32 2.71
N TYR A 122 -19.74 12.51 1.39
CA TYR A 122 -19.64 13.82 0.72
C TYR A 122 -20.80 14.13 -0.22
N GLY A 123 -21.78 13.22 -0.33
CA GLY A 123 -22.98 13.39 -1.14
C GLY A 123 -22.80 13.01 -2.62
N PHE A 124 -23.89 13.17 -3.39
CA PHE A 124 -23.97 12.72 -4.79
C PHE A 124 -23.01 13.41 -5.75
N THR A 125 -22.48 14.58 -5.41
CA THR A 125 -21.50 15.30 -6.24
C THR A 125 -20.13 14.61 -6.30
N SER A 126 -19.92 13.57 -5.52
CA SER A 126 -18.68 12.78 -5.46
C SER A 126 -18.74 11.50 -6.32
N GLY A 127 -19.56 11.47 -7.35
CA GLY A 127 -19.75 10.29 -8.23
C GLY A 127 -18.47 9.78 -8.90
N GLY A 128 -17.47 10.62 -9.10
CA GLY A 128 -16.11 10.25 -9.56
C GLY A 128 -15.18 9.73 -8.46
N GLY A 129 -15.63 9.73 -7.20
CA GLY A 129 -14.81 9.45 -6.04
C GLY A 129 -14.19 10.72 -5.44
N VAL A 130 -13.39 10.53 -4.40
CA VAL A 130 -12.76 11.63 -3.66
C VAL A 130 -11.29 11.29 -3.36
N PHE A 131 -10.40 12.21 -3.66
CA PHE A 131 -9.03 12.21 -3.17
C PHE A 131 -8.93 13.06 -1.91
N LEU A 132 -8.50 12.45 -0.82
CA LEU A 132 -8.16 13.13 0.43
C LEU A 132 -6.64 13.26 0.48
N VAL A 133 -6.15 14.48 0.43
CA VAL A 133 -4.71 14.79 0.51
C VAL A 133 -4.45 15.48 1.85
N ILE A 134 -3.53 14.92 2.62
CA ILE A 134 -3.04 15.52 3.86
C ILE A 134 -1.67 16.11 3.56
N VAL A 135 -1.53 17.39 3.79
CA VAL A 135 -0.27 18.13 3.64
C VAL A 135 0.13 18.74 4.97
N GLU A 136 1.46 19.01 5.12
CA GLU A 136 1.99 19.75 6.27
C GLU A 136 1.45 21.18 6.34
#